data_b391bb578404b35f2a652f0526f23562
#
_entry.id   b391bb578404b35f2a652f0526f23562
#
_cell.length_a   1.000
_cell.length_b   1.000
_cell.length_c   1.000
_cell.angle_alpha   90.00
_cell.angle_beta   90.00
_cell.angle_gamma   90.00
#
_symmetry.space_group_name_H-M   'P 1'
#
loop_
_entity.id
_entity.type
_entity.pdbx_description
1 polymer ?
#
loop_
_entity_poly.entity_id
_entity_poly.type
_entity_poly.pdbx_seq_one_letter_code
_entity_poly.pdbx_strand_id
1 'polypeptide(L)'
;ECGFDEARAMAEVEEAIAALQGATVGQTGVLGLVLDASRPLASFAELIAPAVMAGATVVVKPSPKAPSAVFALCELASRVEWPGGVLNLLQGDSAAIAGLCAAGIDRLVYGGNATLGAQVGTMANVAGVPFEMTPA
;
A
#
# COMPACT_ATOMS: atom_id res chain seq x y z
N GLU A 1 -1.13 7.26 17.09
CA GLU A 1 -2.29 6.89 16.27
C GLU A 1 -2.38 5.39 15.95
N CYS A 2 -1.24 4.75 15.64
CA CYS A 2 -1.16 3.30 15.46
C CYS A 2 -1.05 2.52 16.77
N GLY A 3 -0.99 3.19 17.93
CA GLY A 3 -0.77 2.58 19.22
C GLY A 3 0.64 2.04 19.44
N PHE A 4 1.60 2.45 18.63
CA PHE A 4 3.00 2.05 18.78
C PHE A 4 3.66 2.87 19.90
N ASP A 5 4.55 2.23 20.66
CA ASP A 5 5.49 2.96 21.51
C ASP A 5 6.61 3.57 20.65
N GLU A 6 7.49 4.38 21.27
CA GLU A 6 8.57 5.06 20.59
C GLU A 6 9.55 4.08 19.92
N ALA A 7 9.90 2.99 20.58
CA ALA A 7 10.81 1.99 20.04
C ALA A 7 10.23 1.31 18.80
N ARG A 8 8.93 0.96 18.84
CA ARG A 8 8.23 0.38 17.71
C ARG A 8 8.13 1.35 16.54
N ALA A 9 7.83 2.62 16.82
CA ALA A 9 7.76 3.65 15.79
C ALA A 9 9.10 3.88 15.10
N MET A 10 10.20 3.91 15.86
CA MET A 10 11.55 4.03 15.30
C MET A 10 11.93 2.83 14.44
N ALA A 11 11.64 1.62 14.90
CA ALA A 11 11.90 0.39 14.14
C ALA A 11 11.13 0.39 12.81
N GLU A 12 9.89 0.83 12.81
CA GLU A 12 9.06 0.96 11.61
C GLU A 12 9.66 1.94 10.60
N VAL A 13 10.15 3.08 11.05
CA VAL A 13 10.81 4.07 10.19
C VAL A 13 12.11 3.50 9.60
N GLU A 14 12.92 2.82 10.41
CA GLU A 14 14.16 2.20 9.94
C GLU A 14 13.92 1.13 8.89
N GLU A 15 12.89 0.28 9.08
CA GLU A 15 12.48 -0.71 8.10
C GLU A 15 12.05 -0.06 6.78
N ALA A 16 11.28 1.02 6.84
CA ALA A 16 10.83 1.76 5.66
C ALA A 16 12.01 2.37 4.89
N ILE A 17 12.97 2.97 5.60
CA ILE A 17 14.17 3.53 4.98
C ILE A 17 15.00 2.42 4.29
N ALA A 18 15.20 1.29 4.96
CA ALA A 18 15.93 0.17 4.40
C ALA A 18 15.26 -0.38 3.14
N ALA A 19 13.92 -0.49 3.14
CA ALA A 19 13.15 -0.93 1.99
C ALA A 19 13.30 0.00 0.78
N LEU A 20 13.24 1.32 1.01
CA LEU A 20 13.43 2.31 -0.05
C LEU A 20 14.84 2.27 -0.65
N GLN A 21 15.86 2.09 0.18
CA GLN A 21 17.25 1.99 -0.26
C GLN A 21 17.54 0.70 -1.04
N GLY A 22 16.86 -0.39 -0.69
CA GLY A 22 17.00 -1.69 -1.34
C GLY A 22 16.01 -1.96 -2.48
N ALA A 23 15.23 -0.95 -2.90
CA ALA A 23 14.20 -1.14 -3.90
C ALA A 23 14.76 -1.52 -5.28
N THR A 24 14.10 -2.47 -5.94
CA THR A 24 14.40 -2.92 -7.29
C THR A 24 13.21 -2.67 -8.21
N VAL A 25 13.43 -2.76 -9.54
CA VAL A 25 12.37 -2.54 -10.52
C VAL A 25 11.25 -3.57 -10.34
N GLY A 26 10.01 -3.09 -10.22
CA GLY A 26 8.80 -3.90 -10.11
C GLY A 26 8.05 -4.04 -11.43
N GLN A 27 6.73 -4.25 -11.36
CA GLN A 27 5.85 -4.40 -12.52
C GLN A 27 5.14 -3.08 -12.84
N THR A 28 4.88 -2.83 -14.14
CA THR A 28 4.12 -1.67 -14.62
C THR A 28 2.60 -1.88 -14.48
N GLY A 29 1.80 -0.89 -14.90
CA GLY A 29 0.35 -0.89 -14.87
C GLY A 29 -0.22 -0.17 -13.64
N VAL A 30 -1.50 -0.40 -13.38
CA VAL A 30 -2.19 0.17 -12.20
C VAL A 30 -2.18 -0.85 -11.07
N LEU A 31 -1.47 -0.53 -10.01
CA LEU A 31 -1.38 -1.33 -8.80
C LEU A 31 -2.33 -0.82 -7.74
N GLY A 32 -3.25 -1.65 -7.30
CA GLY A 32 -3.96 -1.44 -6.05
C GLY A 32 -3.15 -1.99 -4.89
N LEU A 33 -2.95 -1.21 -3.84
CA LEU A 33 -2.22 -1.61 -2.65
C LEU A 33 -3.07 -1.41 -1.41
N VAL A 34 -3.39 -2.50 -0.74
CA VAL A 34 -4.16 -2.48 0.51
C VAL A 34 -3.25 -2.84 1.68
N LEU A 35 -3.21 -2.01 2.69
CA LEU A 35 -2.33 -2.17 3.85
C LEU A 35 -3.15 -2.31 5.14
N ASP A 36 -2.70 -3.18 6.03
CA ASP A 36 -3.23 -3.22 7.40
C ASP A 36 -2.49 -2.22 8.33
N ALA A 37 -2.78 -2.28 9.62
CA ALA A 37 -2.21 -1.37 10.61
C ALA A 37 -0.92 -1.89 11.27
N SER A 38 -0.39 -3.04 10.83
CA SER A 38 0.75 -3.68 11.53
C SER A 38 2.10 -3.05 11.18
N ARG A 39 2.33 -2.76 9.90
CA ARG A 39 3.59 -2.17 9.39
C ARG A 39 3.30 -1.12 8.32
N PRO A 40 2.59 -0.02 8.64
CA PRO A 40 2.08 0.89 7.62
C PRO A 40 3.18 1.59 6.80
N LEU A 41 4.28 1.99 7.42
CA LEU A 41 5.38 2.66 6.72
C LEU A 41 6.26 1.68 5.95
N ALA A 42 6.67 0.59 6.58
CA ALA A 42 7.54 -0.40 5.95
C ALA A 42 6.84 -1.08 4.78
N SER A 43 5.60 -1.51 4.96
CA SER A 43 4.82 -2.12 3.88
C SER A 43 4.58 -1.16 2.72
N PHE A 44 4.30 0.10 3.00
CA PHE A 44 4.19 1.14 1.98
C PHE A 44 5.50 1.23 1.16
N ALA A 45 6.64 1.36 1.84
CA ALA A 45 7.93 1.52 1.18
C ALA A 45 8.31 0.28 0.37
N GLU A 46 8.17 -0.92 0.95
CA GLU A 46 8.49 -2.19 0.30
C GLU A 46 7.69 -2.44 -0.98
N LEU A 47 6.43 -2.00 -1.01
CA LEU A 47 5.52 -2.28 -2.11
C LEU A 47 5.42 -1.14 -3.12
N ILE A 48 5.52 0.10 -2.66
CA ILE A 48 5.42 1.29 -3.53
C ILE A 48 6.70 1.52 -4.33
N ALA A 49 7.86 1.43 -3.70
CA ALA A 49 9.11 1.81 -4.35
C ALA A 49 9.39 1.00 -5.64
N PRO A 50 9.30 -0.35 -5.63
CA PRO A 50 9.50 -1.12 -6.86
C PRO A 50 8.46 -0.80 -7.93
N ALA A 51 7.21 -0.58 -7.55
CA ALA A 51 6.14 -0.29 -8.49
C ALA A 51 6.35 1.07 -9.19
N VAL A 52 6.67 2.10 -8.42
CA VAL A 52 6.93 3.45 -8.96
C VAL A 52 8.19 3.46 -9.82
N MET A 53 9.24 2.77 -9.42
CA MET A 53 10.47 2.65 -10.21
C MET A 53 10.24 1.96 -11.56
N ALA A 54 9.28 1.04 -11.61
CA ALA A 54 8.87 0.39 -12.87
C ALA A 54 7.95 1.26 -13.74
N GLY A 55 7.50 2.41 -13.24
CA GLY A 55 6.56 3.29 -13.93
C GLY A 55 5.09 2.95 -13.69
N ALA A 56 4.77 2.16 -12.66
CA ALA A 56 3.38 1.86 -12.32
C ALA A 56 2.66 3.07 -11.71
N THR A 57 1.36 3.11 -11.91
CA THR A 57 0.45 3.98 -11.16
C THR A 57 -0.07 3.21 -9.95
N VAL A 58 -0.05 3.83 -8.78
CA VAL A 58 -0.41 3.17 -7.53
C VAL A 58 -1.60 3.85 -6.88
N VAL A 59 -2.58 3.05 -6.47
CA VAL A 59 -3.68 3.47 -5.60
C VAL A 59 -3.52 2.73 -4.28
N VAL A 60 -3.14 3.44 -3.23
CA VAL A 60 -2.94 2.86 -1.90
C VAL A 60 -4.14 3.12 -1.00
N LYS A 61 -4.61 2.06 -0.36
CA LYS A 61 -5.66 2.12 0.65
C LYS A 61 -5.12 1.64 1.99
N PRO A 62 -4.83 2.58 2.91
CA PRO A 62 -4.37 2.22 4.26
C PRO A 62 -5.50 1.64 5.10
N SER A 63 -5.14 1.01 6.21
CA SER A 63 -6.12 0.62 7.22
C SER A 63 -6.82 1.86 7.82
N PRO A 64 -8.15 1.81 8.02
CA PRO A 64 -8.85 2.88 8.73
C PRO A 64 -8.40 3.04 10.19
N LYS A 65 -7.66 2.07 10.72
CA LYS A 65 -7.08 2.13 12.09
C LYS A 65 -5.75 2.88 12.14
N ALA A 66 -5.07 3.04 11.00
CA ALA A 66 -3.76 3.70 10.92
C ALA A 66 -3.59 4.45 9.59
N PRO A 67 -4.44 5.44 9.29
CA PRO A 67 -4.42 6.11 7.99
C PRO A 67 -3.34 7.19 7.88
N SER A 68 -2.91 7.77 8.99
CA SER A 68 -2.10 9.00 9.00
C SER A 68 -0.70 8.81 8.46
N ALA A 69 -0.05 7.67 8.71
CA ALA A 69 1.29 7.41 8.22
C ALA A 69 1.34 7.38 6.67
N VAL A 70 0.42 6.67 6.06
CA VAL A 70 0.32 6.59 4.59
C VAL A 70 -0.12 7.94 4.00
N PHE A 71 -1.05 8.62 4.64
CA PHE A 71 -1.47 9.97 4.24
C PHE A 71 -0.29 10.93 4.22
N ALA A 72 0.53 10.94 5.28
CA ALA A 72 1.72 11.80 5.37
C ALA A 72 2.73 11.51 4.26
N LEU A 73 2.95 10.23 3.92
CA LEU A 73 3.84 9.84 2.83
C LEU A 73 3.32 10.28 1.46
N CYS A 74 2.02 10.14 1.22
CA CYS A 74 1.40 10.63 -0.02
C CYS A 74 1.49 12.16 -0.12
N GLU A 75 1.32 12.86 0.99
CA GLU A 75 1.48 14.32 1.03
C GLU A 75 2.92 14.74 0.74
N LEU A 76 3.90 14.05 1.31
CA LEU A 76 5.31 14.29 0.99
C LEU A 76 5.62 14.03 -0.48
N ALA A 77 5.10 12.95 -1.06
CA ALA A 77 5.26 12.67 -2.48
C ALA A 77 4.70 13.79 -3.37
N SER A 78 3.59 14.41 -2.97
CA SER A 78 3.02 15.54 -3.71
C SER A 78 3.89 16.80 -3.70
N ARG A 79 4.78 16.92 -2.71
CA ARG A 79 5.68 18.06 -2.56
C ARG A 79 7.03 17.88 -3.28
N VAL A 80 7.38 16.67 -3.70
CA VAL A 80 8.66 16.35 -4.36
C VAL A 80 8.54 16.21 -5.88
N GLU A 81 7.60 16.89 -6.48
CA GLU A 81 7.43 17.00 -7.93
C GLU A 81 7.18 15.66 -8.66
N TRP A 82 6.58 14.69 -8.00
CA TRP A 82 6.10 13.51 -8.69
C TRP A 82 4.96 13.90 -9.65
N PRO A 83 4.93 13.30 -10.84
CA PRO A 83 3.81 13.54 -11.77
C PRO A 83 2.47 13.23 -11.09
N GLY A 84 1.48 14.07 -11.35
CA GLY A 84 0.13 13.86 -10.84
C GLY A 84 -0.41 12.49 -11.27
N GLY A 85 -1.07 11.79 -10.34
CA GLY A 85 -1.67 10.48 -10.60
C GLY A 85 -0.75 9.28 -10.45
N VAL A 86 0.55 9.44 -10.21
CA VAL A 86 1.48 8.32 -9.98
C VAL A 86 1.17 7.61 -8.66
N LEU A 87 0.93 8.37 -7.61
CA LEU A 87 0.55 7.85 -6.30
C LEU A 87 -0.77 8.48 -5.86
N ASN A 88 -1.76 7.63 -5.58
CA ASN A 88 -3.11 8.05 -5.22
C ASN A 88 -3.51 7.40 -3.90
N LEU A 89 -4.17 8.16 -3.04
CA LEU A 89 -4.66 7.69 -1.74
C LEU A 89 -6.17 7.47 -1.78
N LEU A 90 -6.59 6.27 -1.38
CA LEU A 90 -8.00 5.93 -1.20
C LEU A 90 -8.26 5.63 0.26
N GLN A 91 -9.10 6.41 0.90
CA GLN A 91 -9.55 6.17 2.29
C GLN A 91 -10.82 5.32 2.29
N GLY A 92 -11.00 4.55 3.35
CA GLY A 92 -12.22 3.79 3.56
C GLY A 92 -12.00 2.40 4.15
N ASP A 93 -13.06 1.62 4.14
CA ASP A 93 -13.14 0.26 4.65
C ASP A 93 -13.21 -0.80 3.53
N SER A 94 -13.82 -1.94 3.81
CA SER A 94 -13.98 -3.03 2.84
C SER A 94 -14.76 -2.63 1.58
N ALA A 95 -15.70 -1.70 1.68
CA ALA A 95 -16.42 -1.20 0.51
C ALA A 95 -15.49 -0.46 -0.46
N ALA A 96 -14.53 0.29 0.08
CA ALA A 96 -13.50 0.95 -0.75
C ALA A 96 -12.61 -0.07 -1.46
N ILE A 97 -12.26 -1.19 -0.81
CA ILE A 97 -11.49 -2.28 -1.41
C ILE A 97 -12.27 -2.91 -2.57
N ALA A 98 -13.54 -3.20 -2.37
CA ALA A 98 -14.40 -3.75 -3.41
C ALA A 98 -14.51 -2.79 -4.61
N GLY A 99 -14.67 -1.49 -4.34
CA GLY A 99 -14.69 -0.45 -5.37
C GLY A 99 -13.37 -0.36 -6.15
N LEU A 100 -12.25 -0.47 -5.46
CA LEU A 100 -10.92 -0.49 -6.08
C LEU A 100 -10.77 -1.69 -7.02
N CYS A 101 -11.19 -2.88 -6.60
CA CYS A 101 -11.17 -4.07 -7.45
C CYS A 101 -12.07 -3.92 -8.68
N ALA A 102 -13.24 -3.30 -8.53
CA ALA A 102 -14.18 -3.08 -9.62
C ALA A 102 -13.72 -1.99 -10.61
N ALA A 103 -12.77 -1.16 -10.26
CA ALA A 103 -12.31 -0.04 -11.08
C ALA A 103 -11.42 -0.44 -12.26
N GLY A 104 -11.07 -1.72 -12.41
CA GLY A 104 -10.26 -2.21 -13.53
C GLY A 104 -8.75 -2.05 -13.32
N ILE A 105 -8.29 -2.15 -12.09
CA ILE A 105 -6.85 -2.19 -11.79
C ILE A 105 -6.21 -3.46 -12.34
N ASP A 106 -4.92 -3.41 -12.65
CA ASP A 106 -4.21 -4.52 -13.27
C ASP A 106 -3.83 -5.62 -12.27
N ARG A 107 -3.59 -5.24 -11.03
CA ARG A 107 -3.31 -6.18 -9.93
C ARG A 107 -3.57 -5.54 -8.58
N LEU A 108 -3.80 -6.39 -7.58
CA LEU A 108 -3.99 -5.99 -6.20
C LEU A 108 -2.97 -6.69 -5.31
N VAL A 109 -2.27 -5.93 -4.49
CA VAL A 109 -1.33 -6.44 -3.48
C VAL A 109 -1.86 -6.06 -2.09
N TYR A 110 -1.84 -7.02 -1.19
CA TYR A 110 -2.18 -6.81 0.21
C TYR A 110 -0.94 -7.01 1.08
N GLY A 111 -0.63 -6.02 1.91
CA GLY A 111 0.43 -6.11 2.92
C GLY A 111 -0.17 -6.12 4.32
N GLY A 112 -0.01 -7.25 5.04
CA GLY A 112 -0.52 -7.34 6.38
C GLY A 112 -0.89 -8.74 6.84
N ASN A 113 -1.89 -8.82 7.71
CA ASN A 113 -2.28 -10.04 8.37
C ASN A 113 -3.05 -10.99 7.44
N ALA A 114 -2.79 -12.30 7.59
CA ALA A 114 -3.31 -13.33 6.68
C ALA A 114 -4.84 -13.44 6.67
N THR A 115 -5.50 -13.19 7.80
CA THR A 115 -6.96 -13.30 7.90
C THR A 115 -7.66 -12.23 7.05
N LEU A 116 -7.21 -10.97 7.17
CA LEU A 116 -7.71 -9.88 6.35
C LEU A 116 -7.27 -10.04 4.89
N GLY A 117 -6.05 -10.54 4.67
CA GLY A 117 -5.53 -10.82 3.34
C GLY A 117 -6.40 -11.83 2.58
N ALA A 118 -6.89 -12.87 3.24
CA ALA A 118 -7.81 -13.84 2.64
C ALA A 118 -9.14 -13.20 2.21
N GLN A 119 -9.67 -12.29 3.02
CA GLN A 119 -10.89 -11.55 2.67
C GLN A 119 -10.68 -10.64 1.46
N VAL A 120 -9.56 -9.92 1.43
CA VAL A 120 -9.18 -9.05 0.29
C VAL A 120 -8.98 -9.88 -0.97
N GLY A 121 -8.34 -11.04 -0.86
CA GLY A 121 -8.16 -11.98 -1.96
C GLY A 121 -9.47 -12.48 -2.54
N THR A 122 -10.47 -12.73 -1.69
CA THR A 122 -11.83 -13.09 -2.15
C THR A 122 -12.46 -11.96 -2.97
N MET A 123 -12.34 -10.72 -2.51
CA MET A 123 -12.85 -9.55 -3.26
C MET A 123 -12.16 -9.40 -4.61
N ALA A 124 -10.84 -9.56 -4.66
CA ALA A 124 -10.08 -9.51 -5.90
C ALA A 124 -10.51 -10.63 -6.88
N ASN A 125 -10.66 -11.83 -6.37
CA ASN A 125 -11.10 -12.99 -7.17
C ASN A 125 -12.48 -12.77 -7.81
N VAL A 126 -13.43 -12.26 -7.04
CA VAL A 126 -14.78 -11.96 -7.54
C VAL A 126 -14.72 -10.94 -8.69
N ALA A 127 -13.82 -9.98 -8.61
CA ALA A 127 -13.64 -8.96 -9.65
C ALA A 127 -12.70 -9.40 -10.79
N GLY A 128 -12.10 -10.58 -10.71
CA GLY A 128 -11.16 -11.06 -11.73
C GLY A 128 -9.81 -10.34 -11.71
N VAL A 129 -9.41 -9.75 -10.58
CA VAL A 129 -8.15 -9.03 -10.42
C VAL A 129 -7.07 -9.98 -9.90
N PRO A 130 -5.89 -10.06 -10.54
CA PRO A 130 -4.75 -10.78 -10.00
C PRO A 130 -4.38 -10.28 -8.59
N PHE A 131 -4.18 -11.21 -7.67
CA PHE A 131 -3.97 -10.91 -6.26
C PHE A 131 -2.69 -11.52 -5.73
N GLU A 132 -1.97 -10.73 -4.93
CA GLU A 132 -0.77 -11.16 -4.22
C GLU A 132 -0.85 -10.69 -2.76
N MET A 133 -0.42 -11.53 -1.85
CA MET A 133 -0.35 -11.19 -0.43
C MET A 133 1.09 -11.27 0.05
N THR A 134 1.55 -10.19 0.68
CA THR A 134 2.84 -10.16 1.36
C THR A 134 2.63 -10.22 2.87
N PRO A 135 3.41 -11.02 3.61
CA PRO A 135 3.29 -11.10 5.07
C PRO A 135 3.59 -9.74 5.72
N ALA A 136 2.94 -9.53 6.83
CA ALA A 136 3.25 -8.38 7.68
C ALA A 136 4.60 -8.52 8.37
#